data_f4d3e33f848b14184d717ed306d55c84
#
_entry.id   f4d3e33f848b14184d717ed306d55c84
#
_cell.length_a   1.000
_cell.length_b   1.000
_cell.length_c   1.000
_cell.angle_alpha   90.00
_cell.angle_beta   90.00
_cell.angle_gamma   90.00
#
_symmetry.space_group_name_H-M   'P 1'
#
loop_
_entity.id
_entity.type
_entity.pdbx_description
1 polymer ?
#
loop_
_entity_poly.entity_id
_entity_poly.type
_entity_poly.pdbx_seq_one_letter_code
_entity_poly.pdbx_strand_id
1 'polypeptide(L)'
;MKQRTYIAIDLKSFYASVECRERNLDPLDTNLVVADESRTNKTICLAVTPSLKSYGISGRGRLFEVKQRVKEANAGRQHDAPGRKLEGSSYLFSELQENPSLAIDFIIAPPRMAYYMEYSTRIYQVYMKYVAPEDIIVYSIDEVFMDVTDYLATYKLSPHDLAMKIILDVLSTTGITATAGIGSNLYLCKVAMDIVAKHIPADKNGVRIAELDEMSYRKTLWSHQPLTDFWRVGKGYAKKLEENGMFTMGDVARRSITDEDLLYKLFGKNAELLIDHAWGWEPCTVEAVKAYKPESNSLGSGQVLHQPYEADKVRLVLREMADLLSMDLVDKGFVTNQLVVTIGYDIENLTDPERRRKYRGEVVKDHYGRQIPKHAHGTINLERFTSSTKQIMDAAGELFDRITDKSLLIRRLNITATHVIDEASAPSSKDSYEQLDLFTDYAALDAKRKQEDEELAREKKVQQAMLTIKKKFGKNAILKGMNLSEGATAKDRNAQIGGHKA
;
A
#
# COMPACT_ATOMS: atom_id res chain seq x y z
N MET A 1 -11.97 -23.11 24.81
CA MET A 1 -10.90 -22.15 24.47
C MET A 1 -11.10 -20.91 25.31
N LYS A 2 -10.03 -20.26 25.75
CA LYS A 2 -10.10 -18.97 26.46
C LYS A 2 -10.68 -17.93 25.51
N GLN A 3 -11.70 -17.19 25.94
CA GLN A 3 -12.25 -16.10 25.15
C GLN A 3 -11.18 -15.02 24.98
N ARG A 4 -10.81 -14.70 23.75
CA ARG A 4 -9.80 -13.68 23.46
C ARG A 4 -10.45 -12.30 23.30
N THR A 5 -9.66 -11.27 23.49
CA THR A 5 -10.05 -9.87 23.29
C THR A 5 -8.98 -9.15 22.51
N TYR A 6 -9.38 -8.60 21.36
CA TYR A 6 -8.49 -7.84 20.48
C TYR A 6 -8.93 -6.39 20.40
N ILE A 7 -7.97 -5.49 20.31
CA ILE A 7 -8.19 -4.06 20.04
C ILE A 7 -7.49 -3.72 18.70
N ALA A 8 -8.23 -3.16 17.76
CA ALA A 8 -7.68 -2.51 16.58
C ALA A 8 -7.68 -0.99 16.81
N ILE A 9 -6.61 -0.28 16.49
CA ILE A 9 -6.51 1.19 16.58
C ILE A 9 -6.06 1.75 15.24
N ASP A 10 -6.78 2.76 14.73
CA ASP A 10 -6.47 3.52 13.51
C ASP A 10 -6.34 5.01 13.84
N LEU A 11 -5.19 5.61 13.48
CA LEU A 11 -4.89 7.01 13.73
C LEU A 11 -5.66 7.91 12.75
N LYS A 12 -6.42 8.84 13.27
CA LYS A 12 -7.35 9.64 12.48
C LYS A 12 -6.65 10.55 11.48
N SER A 13 -6.83 10.28 10.17
CA SER A 13 -6.24 11.05 9.07
C SER A 13 -4.73 11.28 9.25
N PHE A 14 -3.99 10.27 9.62
CA PHE A 14 -2.65 10.30 10.21
C PHE A 14 -1.71 11.34 9.59
N TYR A 15 -1.42 11.26 8.29
CA TYR A 15 -0.47 12.19 7.65
C TYR A 15 -0.94 13.65 7.75
N ALA A 16 -2.24 13.89 7.57
CA ALA A 16 -2.79 15.24 7.70
C ALA A 16 -2.73 15.74 9.15
N SER A 17 -2.97 14.86 10.12
CA SER A 17 -2.86 15.18 11.54
C SER A 17 -1.42 15.52 11.94
N VAL A 18 -0.42 14.77 11.44
CA VAL A 18 1.00 15.10 11.63
C VAL A 18 1.32 16.48 11.06
N GLU A 19 0.85 16.79 9.84
CA GLU A 19 1.10 18.09 9.20
C GLU A 19 0.42 19.25 9.92
N CYS A 20 -0.77 19.05 10.51
CA CYS A 20 -1.40 20.04 11.36
C CYS A 20 -0.59 20.28 12.64
N ARG A 21 -0.19 19.21 13.34
CA ARG A 21 0.57 19.33 14.61
C ARG A 21 1.90 20.05 14.42
N GLU A 22 2.59 19.79 13.33
CA GLU A 22 3.84 20.48 12.98
C GLU A 22 3.68 21.99 12.70
N ARG A 23 2.46 22.41 12.37
CA ARG A 23 2.10 23.81 12.16
C ARG A 23 1.44 24.45 13.37
N ASN A 24 1.38 23.74 14.52
CA ASN A 24 0.66 24.13 15.71
C ASN A 24 -0.85 24.36 15.46
N LEU A 25 -1.43 23.58 14.54
CA LEU A 25 -2.85 23.60 14.20
C LEU A 25 -3.57 22.41 14.82
N ASP A 26 -4.87 22.54 15.05
CA ASP A 26 -5.73 21.44 15.48
C ASP A 26 -6.14 20.58 14.28
N PRO A 27 -5.76 19.25 14.25
CA PRO A 27 -6.16 18.34 13.17
C PRO A 27 -7.67 18.16 13.00
N LEU A 28 -8.46 18.42 14.03
CA LEU A 28 -9.92 18.29 13.99
C LEU A 28 -10.61 19.55 13.46
N ASP A 29 -9.98 20.70 13.58
CA ASP A 29 -10.54 21.99 13.17
C ASP A 29 -9.96 22.51 11.83
N THR A 30 -8.78 22.07 11.45
CA THR A 30 -8.07 22.61 10.28
C THR A 30 -8.41 21.87 8.99
N ASN A 31 -8.74 22.60 7.93
CA ASN A 31 -8.87 22.09 6.58
C ASN A 31 -7.48 21.92 5.95
N LEU A 32 -7.00 20.68 5.80
CA LEU A 32 -5.69 20.39 5.24
C LEU A 32 -5.72 19.10 4.40
N VAL A 33 -4.97 19.10 3.30
CA VAL A 33 -4.67 17.90 2.52
C VAL A 33 -3.16 17.69 2.43
N VAL A 34 -2.74 16.43 2.39
CA VAL A 34 -1.34 16.05 2.10
C VAL A 34 -1.25 15.65 0.64
N ALA A 35 -0.63 16.48 -0.19
CA ALA A 35 -0.48 16.25 -1.62
C ALA A 35 0.77 16.91 -2.18
N ASP A 36 1.38 16.32 -3.22
CA ASP A 36 2.54 16.89 -3.92
C ASP A 36 2.09 17.67 -5.14
N GLU A 37 1.85 18.98 -4.98
CA GLU A 37 1.49 19.88 -6.10
C GLU A 37 2.57 20.00 -7.17
N SER A 38 3.85 19.77 -6.84
CA SER A 38 4.95 19.87 -7.79
C SER A 38 4.85 18.82 -8.91
N ARG A 39 4.06 17.77 -8.71
CA ARG A 39 3.84 16.72 -9.72
C ARG A 39 2.77 17.14 -10.74
N THR A 40 1.53 17.14 -10.35
CA THR A 40 0.38 17.59 -11.17
C THR A 40 -0.87 17.74 -10.29
N ASN A 41 -1.88 18.48 -10.73
CA ASN A 41 -3.21 18.51 -10.09
C ASN A 41 -3.91 17.12 -10.07
N LYS A 42 -3.41 16.12 -10.81
CA LYS A 42 -3.93 14.74 -10.80
C LYS A 42 -3.25 13.88 -9.73
N THR A 43 -2.37 14.45 -8.89
CA THR A 43 -1.75 13.74 -7.77
C THR A 43 -2.83 13.24 -6.79
N ILE A 44 -2.58 12.08 -6.19
CA ILE A 44 -3.46 11.52 -5.15
C ILE A 44 -3.13 12.24 -3.84
N CYS A 45 -4.15 12.69 -3.13
CA CYS A 45 -4.01 13.14 -1.75
C CYS A 45 -3.77 11.93 -0.85
N LEU A 46 -2.69 11.96 -0.07
CA LEU A 46 -2.35 10.88 0.84
C LEU A 46 -3.22 10.87 2.08
N ALA A 47 -3.65 12.05 2.52
CA ALA A 47 -4.59 12.22 3.62
C ALA A 47 -5.34 13.54 3.47
N VAL A 48 -6.54 13.58 4.07
CA VAL A 48 -7.43 14.73 4.16
C VAL A 48 -7.91 14.82 5.62
N THR A 49 -7.91 16.01 6.20
CA THR A 49 -8.39 16.22 7.57
C THR A 49 -9.88 15.90 7.74
N PRO A 50 -10.33 15.57 8.95
CA PRO A 50 -11.75 15.30 9.23
C PRO A 50 -12.67 16.47 8.89
N SER A 51 -12.26 17.70 9.21
CA SER A 51 -12.99 18.93 8.90
C SER A 51 -13.22 19.09 7.39
N LEU A 52 -12.18 18.87 6.59
CA LEU A 52 -12.30 19.00 5.14
C LEU A 52 -13.11 17.83 4.52
N LYS A 53 -13.06 16.63 5.12
CA LYS A 53 -13.91 15.48 4.71
C LYS A 53 -15.40 15.76 4.91
N SER A 54 -15.79 16.61 5.88
CA SER A 54 -17.20 16.95 6.14
C SER A 54 -17.88 17.65 4.95
N TYR A 55 -17.11 18.23 4.03
CA TYR A 55 -17.59 18.80 2.77
C TYR A 55 -17.73 17.77 1.64
N GLY A 56 -17.76 16.47 1.95
CA GLY A 56 -17.90 15.38 0.97
C GLY A 56 -16.63 15.05 0.19
N ILE A 57 -15.46 15.44 0.69
CA ILE A 57 -14.17 15.17 0.08
C ILE A 57 -13.67 13.79 0.49
N SER A 58 -13.31 12.97 -0.49
CA SER A 58 -12.75 11.63 -0.25
C SER A 58 -11.40 11.70 0.44
N GLY A 59 -11.14 10.78 1.37
CA GLY A 59 -9.85 10.67 2.08
C GLY A 59 -8.63 10.42 1.19
N ARG A 60 -8.84 9.89 -0.02
CA ARG A 60 -7.80 9.61 -1.02
C ARG A 60 -8.19 10.11 -2.42
N GLY A 61 -8.95 11.20 -2.49
CA GLY A 61 -9.28 11.88 -3.74
C GLY A 61 -8.03 12.44 -4.44
N ARG A 62 -8.18 12.79 -5.71
CA ARG A 62 -7.14 13.53 -6.43
C ARG A 62 -7.22 15.01 -6.08
N LEU A 63 -6.10 15.71 -6.12
CA LEU A 63 -6.05 17.12 -5.73
C LEU A 63 -7.03 18.00 -6.54
N PHE A 64 -7.21 17.73 -7.83
CA PHE A 64 -8.21 18.46 -8.62
C PHE A 64 -9.65 18.20 -8.15
N GLU A 65 -9.97 16.99 -7.68
CA GLU A 65 -11.29 16.65 -7.12
C GLU A 65 -11.52 17.40 -5.80
N VAL A 66 -10.50 17.51 -4.96
CA VAL A 66 -10.55 18.33 -3.73
C VAL A 66 -10.85 19.78 -4.08
N LYS A 67 -10.09 20.38 -5.01
CA LYS A 67 -10.28 21.76 -5.47
C LYS A 67 -11.69 21.98 -6.05
N GLN A 68 -12.19 21.01 -6.82
CA GLN A 68 -13.53 21.05 -7.39
C GLN A 68 -14.63 21.00 -6.30
N ARG A 69 -14.51 20.09 -5.34
CA ARG A 69 -15.46 19.97 -4.23
C ARG A 69 -15.50 21.20 -3.34
N VAL A 70 -14.33 21.78 -3.03
CA VAL A 70 -14.26 23.04 -2.30
C VAL A 70 -14.95 24.18 -3.06
N LYS A 71 -14.76 24.25 -4.40
CA LYS A 71 -15.48 25.22 -5.25
C LYS A 71 -17.00 25.04 -5.21
N GLU A 72 -17.48 23.79 -5.28
CA GLU A 72 -18.92 23.46 -5.19
C GLU A 72 -19.47 23.83 -3.81
N ALA A 73 -18.77 23.49 -2.73
CA ALA A 73 -19.17 23.85 -1.37
C ALA A 73 -19.20 25.38 -1.17
N ASN A 74 -18.24 26.11 -1.74
CA ASN A 74 -18.21 27.58 -1.68
C ASN A 74 -19.37 28.21 -2.51
N ALA A 75 -19.77 27.59 -3.61
CA ALA A 75 -20.96 28.08 -4.34
C ALA A 75 -22.24 27.94 -3.50
N GLY A 76 -22.39 26.86 -2.74
CA GLY A 76 -23.46 26.69 -1.75
C GLY A 76 -23.39 27.75 -0.65
N ARG A 77 -22.24 27.93 -0.03
CA ARG A 77 -22.03 28.95 1.01
C ARG A 77 -22.33 30.37 0.50
N GLN A 78 -21.91 30.69 -0.72
CA GLN A 78 -22.20 31.98 -1.33
C GLN A 78 -23.70 32.20 -1.51
N HIS A 79 -24.46 31.16 -1.89
CA HIS A 79 -25.92 31.25 -2.00
C HIS A 79 -26.57 31.55 -0.64
N ASP A 80 -26.05 30.97 0.43
CA ASP A 80 -26.62 31.07 1.77
C ASP A 80 -26.07 32.27 2.57
N ALA A 81 -24.97 32.90 2.10
CA ALA A 81 -24.35 34.05 2.76
C ALA A 81 -25.22 35.32 2.69
N PRO A 82 -25.14 36.20 3.71
CA PRO A 82 -25.77 37.50 3.68
C PRO A 82 -25.38 38.29 2.42
N GLY A 83 -26.36 38.79 1.69
CA GLY A 83 -26.12 39.48 0.41
C GLY A 83 -25.57 38.61 -0.72
N ARG A 84 -25.54 37.30 -0.57
CA ARG A 84 -24.99 36.33 -1.53
C ARG A 84 -23.54 36.61 -1.92
N LYS A 85 -22.76 37.13 -0.98
CA LYS A 85 -21.37 37.47 -1.20
C LYS A 85 -20.50 36.88 -0.09
N LEU A 86 -19.36 36.31 -0.48
CA LEU A 86 -18.33 35.85 0.47
C LEU A 86 -17.32 36.99 0.67
N GLU A 87 -16.95 37.26 1.96
CA GLU A 87 -16.13 38.41 2.36
C GLU A 87 -14.81 37.95 3.00
N GLY A 88 -14.14 36.99 2.42
CA GLY A 88 -12.91 36.44 2.91
C GLY A 88 -12.90 34.92 2.82
N SER A 89 -11.90 34.29 3.41
CA SER A 89 -11.78 32.82 3.49
C SER A 89 -11.13 32.39 4.81
N SER A 90 -11.43 31.16 5.22
CA SER A 90 -10.74 30.52 6.34
C SER A 90 -10.49 29.04 6.06
N TYR A 91 -9.39 28.52 6.58
CA TYR A 91 -9.10 27.09 6.65
C TYR A 91 -9.46 26.48 8.01
N LEU A 92 -10.02 27.25 8.96
CA LEU A 92 -10.49 26.75 10.25
C LEU A 92 -11.99 26.45 10.17
N PHE A 93 -12.36 25.22 10.53
CA PHE A 93 -13.74 24.76 10.49
C PHE A 93 -14.63 25.53 11.46
N SER A 94 -14.13 25.84 12.67
CA SER A 94 -14.82 26.64 13.68
C SER A 94 -15.20 28.03 13.14
N GLU A 95 -14.25 28.75 12.54
CA GLU A 95 -14.53 30.07 11.95
C GLU A 95 -15.55 30.00 10.81
N LEU A 96 -15.48 28.94 10.00
CA LEU A 96 -16.45 28.71 8.92
C LEU A 96 -17.85 28.37 9.41
N GLN A 97 -17.97 27.78 10.61
CA GLN A 97 -19.28 27.54 11.26
C GLN A 97 -19.84 28.83 11.88
N GLU A 98 -18.99 29.66 12.49
CA GLU A 98 -19.40 30.90 13.11
C GLU A 98 -19.75 32.01 12.09
N ASN A 99 -19.04 32.05 10.96
CA ASN A 99 -19.22 33.08 9.94
C ASN A 99 -19.57 32.49 8.54
N PRO A 100 -20.85 32.51 8.16
CA PRO A 100 -21.29 32.00 6.86
C PRO A 100 -20.80 32.82 5.66
N SER A 101 -20.29 34.05 5.86
CA SER A 101 -19.73 34.88 4.79
C SER A 101 -18.29 34.51 4.40
N LEU A 102 -17.65 33.59 5.11
CA LEU A 102 -16.29 33.12 4.77
C LEU A 102 -16.33 32.00 3.73
N ALA A 103 -15.44 32.07 2.74
CA ALA A 103 -15.18 30.98 1.83
C ALA A 103 -14.33 29.88 2.54
N ILE A 104 -14.61 28.64 2.19
CA ILE A 104 -13.75 27.52 2.59
C ILE A 104 -12.42 27.65 1.87
N ASP A 105 -11.34 27.68 2.62
CA ASP A 105 -9.96 27.50 2.14
C ASP A 105 -9.34 26.27 2.77
N PHE A 106 -8.19 25.83 2.28
CA PHE A 106 -7.48 24.67 2.81
C PHE A 106 -5.97 24.74 2.54
N ILE A 107 -5.21 24.15 3.42
CA ILE A 107 -3.75 24.02 3.31
C ILE A 107 -3.40 22.79 2.50
N ILE A 108 -2.46 22.93 1.54
CA ILE A 108 -1.85 21.82 0.83
C ILE A 108 -0.45 21.61 1.40
N ALA A 109 -0.25 20.49 2.11
CA ALA A 109 1.03 20.14 2.69
C ALA A 109 1.75 19.12 1.80
N PRO A 110 3.02 19.35 1.43
CA PRO A 110 3.81 18.34 0.71
C PRO A 110 4.06 17.13 1.60
N PRO A 111 4.06 15.89 1.05
CA PRO A 111 4.33 14.69 1.84
C PRO A 111 5.77 14.66 2.38
N ARG A 112 5.93 14.13 3.60
CA ARG A 112 7.21 13.91 4.30
C ARG A 112 7.23 12.51 4.89
N MET A 113 7.38 11.50 4.03
CA MET A 113 7.18 10.09 4.40
C MET A 113 8.11 9.61 5.51
N ALA A 114 9.38 10.02 5.51
CA ALA A 114 10.32 9.66 6.58
C ALA A 114 9.84 10.20 7.95
N TYR A 115 9.31 11.41 7.96
CA TYR A 115 8.80 12.04 9.15
C TYR A 115 7.53 11.35 9.70
N TYR A 116 6.64 10.91 8.80
CA TYR A 116 5.47 10.12 9.21
C TYR A 116 5.87 8.77 9.80
N MET A 117 6.92 8.13 9.28
CA MET A 117 7.46 6.90 9.87
C MET A 117 8.03 7.14 11.28
N GLU A 118 8.69 8.28 11.50
CA GLU A 118 9.19 8.67 12.82
C GLU A 118 8.03 8.87 13.82
N TYR A 119 6.96 9.58 13.40
CA TYR A 119 5.75 9.73 14.24
C TYR A 119 5.09 8.40 14.54
N SER A 120 4.95 7.52 13.55
CA SER A 120 4.41 6.15 13.73
C SER A 120 5.25 5.37 14.75
N THR A 121 6.58 5.47 14.67
CA THR A 121 7.48 4.81 15.62
C THR A 121 7.31 5.36 17.04
N ARG A 122 7.16 6.67 17.21
CA ARG A 122 6.86 7.28 18.53
C ARG A 122 5.52 6.79 19.09
N ILE A 123 4.51 6.66 18.26
CA ILE A 123 3.20 6.14 18.68
C ILE A 123 3.30 4.65 19.04
N TYR A 124 4.04 3.87 18.27
CA TYR A 124 4.29 2.46 18.61
C TYR A 124 4.96 2.30 19.98
N GLN A 125 5.87 3.19 20.34
CA GLN A 125 6.47 3.23 21.69
C GLN A 125 5.44 3.51 22.80
N VAL A 126 4.36 4.25 22.49
CA VAL A 126 3.25 4.43 23.43
C VAL A 126 2.49 3.12 23.60
N TYR A 127 2.19 2.40 22.53
CA TYR A 127 1.51 1.09 22.61
C TYR A 127 2.30 0.10 23.44
N MET A 128 3.62 0.07 23.30
CA MET A 128 4.51 -0.81 24.08
C MET A 128 4.54 -0.54 25.60
N LYS A 129 4.01 0.59 26.07
CA LYS A 129 3.81 0.82 27.52
C LYS A 129 2.71 -0.05 28.08
N TYR A 130 1.80 -0.55 27.25
CA TYR A 130 0.58 -1.25 27.64
C TYR A 130 0.55 -2.72 27.22
N VAL A 131 1.12 -3.02 26.07
CA VAL A 131 1.07 -4.35 25.45
C VAL A 131 2.45 -4.70 24.93
N ALA A 132 2.89 -5.93 25.18
CA ALA A 132 4.21 -6.41 24.72
C ALA A 132 4.27 -6.48 23.17
N PRO A 133 5.45 -6.28 22.57
CA PRO A 133 5.61 -6.36 21.12
C PRO A 133 5.11 -7.66 20.48
N GLU A 134 5.18 -8.76 21.24
CA GLU A 134 4.72 -10.08 20.80
C GLU A 134 3.22 -10.11 20.51
N ASP A 135 2.45 -9.31 21.23
CA ASP A 135 0.99 -9.24 21.14
C ASP A 135 0.47 -8.06 20.29
N ILE A 136 1.38 -7.34 19.60
CA ILE A 136 1.06 -6.25 18.68
C ILE A 136 1.38 -6.65 17.24
N ILE A 137 0.41 -6.49 16.34
CA ILE A 137 0.62 -6.52 14.88
C ILE A 137 0.59 -5.09 14.37
N VAL A 138 1.68 -4.62 13.77
CA VAL A 138 1.70 -3.37 12.99
C VAL A 138 1.12 -3.68 11.61
N TYR A 139 -0.14 -3.30 11.39
CA TYR A 139 -0.86 -3.57 10.14
C TYR A 139 -0.51 -2.57 9.05
N SER A 140 -0.37 -1.30 9.43
CA SER A 140 0.09 -0.22 8.55
C SER A 140 0.86 0.83 9.36
N ILE A 141 1.23 1.94 8.73
CA ILE A 141 1.90 3.07 9.38
C ILE A 141 1.01 3.76 10.46
N ASP A 142 -0.30 3.61 10.34
CA ASP A 142 -1.31 4.27 11.16
C ASP A 142 -2.28 3.29 11.85
N GLU A 143 -2.09 1.98 11.66
CA GLU A 143 -3.00 0.97 12.18
C GLU A 143 -2.28 -0.20 12.85
N VAL A 144 -2.79 -0.61 14.01
CA VAL A 144 -2.29 -1.75 14.79
C VAL A 144 -3.43 -2.64 15.27
N PHE A 145 -3.11 -3.93 15.47
CA PHE A 145 -3.94 -4.86 16.24
C PHE A 145 -3.18 -5.29 17.49
N MET A 146 -3.88 -5.46 18.60
CA MET A 146 -3.33 -5.88 19.87
C MET A 146 -4.19 -7.00 20.46
N ASP A 147 -3.58 -8.11 20.87
CA ASP A 147 -4.22 -9.09 21.75
C ASP A 147 -4.07 -8.60 23.19
N VAL A 148 -5.17 -8.19 23.78
CA VAL A 148 -5.17 -7.64 25.16
C VAL A 148 -5.73 -8.61 26.18
N THR A 149 -5.97 -9.86 25.80
CA THR A 149 -6.62 -10.89 26.61
C THR A 149 -6.02 -11.02 27.99
N ASP A 150 -4.70 -11.12 28.11
CA ASP A 150 -4.01 -11.35 29.39
C ASP A 150 -3.71 -10.04 30.13
N TYR A 151 -3.88 -8.90 29.47
CA TYR A 151 -3.58 -7.57 30.05
C TYR A 151 -4.76 -7.01 30.85
N LEU A 152 -6.00 -7.36 30.50
CA LEU A 152 -7.22 -6.83 31.14
C LEU A 152 -7.23 -7.10 32.65
N ALA A 153 -6.87 -8.31 33.05
CA ALA A 153 -6.80 -8.67 34.47
C ALA A 153 -5.68 -7.90 35.20
N THR A 154 -4.53 -7.70 34.56
CA THR A 154 -3.38 -6.98 35.10
C THR A 154 -3.72 -5.50 35.33
N TYR A 155 -4.33 -4.87 34.34
CA TYR A 155 -4.74 -3.45 34.44
C TYR A 155 -6.02 -3.24 35.23
N LYS A 156 -6.82 -4.29 35.47
CA LYS A 156 -8.16 -4.22 36.08
C LYS A 156 -9.07 -3.22 35.33
N LEU A 157 -9.00 -3.22 34.02
CA LEU A 157 -9.77 -2.37 33.12
C LEU A 157 -10.64 -3.19 32.21
N SER A 158 -11.79 -2.61 31.81
CA SER A 158 -12.55 -3.14 30.68
C SER A 158 -11.76 -2.97 29.37
N PRO A 159 -12.07 -3.76 28.32
CA PRO A 159 -11.46 -3.55 26.99
C PRO A 159 -11.61 -2.11 26.48
N HIS A 160 -12.80 -1.53 26.68
CA HIS A 160 -13.10 -0.15 26.32
C HIS A 160 -12.21 0.87 27.07
N ASP A 161 -12.09 0.70 28.40
CA ASP A 161 -11.29 1.62 29.21
C ASP A 161 -9.79 1.51 28.90
N LEU A 162 -9.30 0.28 28.57
CA LEU A 162 -7.92 0.09 28.15
C LEU A 162 -7.68 0.76 26.79
N ALA A 163 -8.58 0.56 25.81
CA ALA A 163 -8.48 1.22 24.51
C ALA A 163 -8.49 2.75 24.66
N MET A 164 -9.41 3.29 25.45
CA MET A 164 -9.49 4.73 25.75
C MET A 164 -8.20 5.24 26.38
N LYS A 165 -7.66 4.54 27.39
CA LYS A 165 -6.42 4.92 28.06
C LYS A 165 -5.22 4.98 27.10
N ILE A 166 -5.10 3.99 26.21
CA ILE A 166 -4.05 3.94 25.19
C ILE A 166 -4.20 5.13 24.24
N ILE A 167 -5.40 5.38 23.71
CA ILE A 167 -5.66 6.48 22.77
C ILE A 167 -5.40 7.84 23.42
N LEU A 168 -5.78 8.04 24.68
CA LEU A 168 -5.52 9.30 25.38
C LEU A 168 -4.03 9.51 25.65
N ASP A 169 -3.23 8.45 25.88
CA ASP A 169 -1.77 8.58 25.98
C ASP A 169 -1.15 8.94 24.62
N VAL A 170 -1.63 8.34 23.52
CA VAL A 170 -1.23 8.75 22.16
C VAL A 170 -1.58 10.20 21.91
N LEU A 171 -2.80 10.62 22.22
CA LEU A 171 -3.26 12.00 22.06
C LEU A 171 -2.42 12.98 22.88
N SER A 172 -2.14 12.68 24.15
CA SER A 172 -1.32 13.54 25.02
C SER A 172 0.13 13.66 24.54
N THR A 173 0.68 12.57 23.98
CA THR A 173 2.08 12.49 23.52
C THR A 173 2.29 13.14 22.16
N THR A 174 1.31 13.03 21.26
CA THR A 174 1.45 13.43 19.85
C THR A 174 0.44 14.45 19.36
N GLY A 175 -0.64 14.66 20.10
CA GLY A 175 -1.77 15.50 19.69
C GLY A 175 -2.62 14.84 18.58
N ILE A 176 -2.47 13.55 18.33
CA ILE A 176 -3.21 12.81 17.29
C ILE A 176 -4.21 11.89 17.98
N THR A 177 -5.48 11.99 17.59
CA THR A 177 -6.54 11.10 18.07
C THR A 177 -6.67 9.86 17.21
N ALA A 178 -7.43 8.86 17.71
CA ALA A 178 -7.62 7.60 17.01
C ALA A 178 -9.07 7.10 17.11
N THR A 179 -9.37 6.11 16.29
CA THR A 179 -10.57 5.29 16.34
C THR A 179 -10.18 3.88 16.74
N ALA A 180 -10.96 3.21 17.59
CA ALA A 180 -10.71 1.83 17.96
C ALA A 180 -11.92 0.92 17.71
N GLY A 181 -11.60 -0.33 17.45
CA GLY A 181 -12.57 -1.43 17.45
C GLY A 181 -12.11 -2.53 18.40
N ILE A 182 -13.05 -3.08 19.13
CA ILE A 182 -12.84 -4.17 20.09
C ILE A 182 -13.61 -5.39 19.58
N GLY A 183 -13.02 -6.56 19.65
CA GLY A 183 -13.68 -7.79 19.20
C GLY A 183 -13.11 -9.05 19.82
N SER A 184 -13.88 -10.13 19.75
CA SER A 184 -13.46 -11.47 20.20
C SER A 184 -12.44 -12.13 19.27
N ASN A 185 -12.23 -11.59 18.09
CA ASN A 185 -11.22 -12.00 17.11
C ASN A 185 -10.75 -10.82 16.26
N LEU A 186 -9.70 -11.03 15.42
CA LEU A 186 -9.08 -9.99 14.59
C LEU A 186 -10.05 -9.40 13.56
N TYR A 187 -10.97 -10.20 13.01
CA TYR A 187 -11.97 -9.72 12.07
C TYR A 187 -12.99 -8.79 12.74
N LEU A 188 -13.54 -9.19 13.88
CA LEU A 188 -14.55 -8.41 14.58
C LEU A 188 -14.01 -7.10 15.11
N CYS A 189 -12.80 -7.05 15.67
CA CYS A 189 -12.22 -5.78 16.09
C CYS A 189 -11.97 -4.84 14.90
N LYS A 190 -11.58 -5.38 13.74
CA LYS A 190 -11.38 -4.56 12.51
C LYS A 190 -12.70 -4.00 11.99
N VAL A 191 -13.74 -4.80 11.84
CA VAL A 191 -15.03 -4.31 11.32
C VAL A 191 -15.77 -3.44 12.34
N ALA A 192 -15.57 -3.65 13.65
CA ALA A 192 -16.02 -2.72 14.69
C ALA A 192 -15.41 -1.33 14.47
N MET A 193 -14.10 -1.27 14.24
CA MET A 193 -13.37 -0.03 13.98
C MET A 193 -13.79 0.63 12.66
N ASP A 194 -13.80 -0.13 11.57
CA ASP A 194 -13.99 0.42 10.22
C ASP A 194 -15.43 0.78 9.89
N ILE A 195 -16.40 0.02 10.40
CA ILE A 195 -17.81 0.20 10.09
C ILE A 195 -18.54 0.86 11.25
N VAL A 196 -18.56 0.23 12.43
CA VAL A 196 -19.41 0.70 13.53
C VAL A 196 -18.88 2.02 14.13
N ALA A 197 -17.59 2.07 14.47
CA ALA A 197 -17.00 3.24 15.13
C ALA A 197 -17.06 4.50 14.26
N LYS A 198 -17.05 4.37 12.93
CA LYS A 198 -17.17 5.52 12.02
C LYS A 198 -18.54 6.20 12.06
N HIS A 199 -19.60 5.47 12.48
CA HIS A 199 -20.98 5.96 12.50
C HIS A 199 -21.46 6.40 13.87
N ILE A 200 -20.68 6.19 14.94
CA ILE A 200 -21.00 6.69 16.26
C ILE A 200 -20.43 8.11 16.49
N PRO A 201 -21.06 8.95 17.33
CA PRO A 201 -20.52 10.23 17.71
C PRO A 201 -19.14 10.10 18.35
N ALA A 202 -18.24 11.03 18.03
CA ALA A 202 -16.97 11.14 18.73
C ALA A 202 -17.17 11.76 20.12
N ASP A 203 -16.30 11.38 21.07
CA ASP A 203 -16.21 12.08 22.35
C ASP A 203 -15.57 13.48 22.19
N LYS A 204 -15.43 14.22 23.29
CA LYS A 204 -14.80 15.54 23.32
C LYS A 204 -13.35 15.59 22.80
N ASN A 205 -12.67 14.45 22.77
CA ASN A 205 -11.28 14.29 22.28
C ASN A 205 -11.25 13.76 20.84
N GLY A 206 -12.40 13.63 20.18
CA GLY A 206 -12.51 13.07 18.85
C GLY A 206 -12.38 11.55 18.77
N VAL A 207 -12.37 10.84 19.91
CA VAL A 207 -12.23 9.39 20.03
C VAL A 207 -13.55 8.70 19.71
N ARG A 208 -13.47 7.57 19.02
CA ARG A 208 -14.60 6.67 18.74
C ARG A 208 -14.17 5.25 19.00
N ILE A 209 -14.92 4.52 19.83
CA ILE A 209 -14.65 3.13 20.15
C ILE A 209 -15.93 2.33 19.96
N ALA A 210 -15.86 1.24 19.19
CA ALA A 210 -16.96 0.29 19.01
C ALA A 210 -16.52 -1.11 19.41
N GLU A 211 -17.48 -1.93 19.81
CA GLU A 211 -17.24 -3.30 20.28
C GLU A 211 -18.21 -4.26 19.60
N LEU A 212 -17.69 -5.40 19.13
CA LEU A 212 -18.46 -6.47 18.51
C LEU A 212 -18.03 -7.85 19.03
N ASP A 213 -19.03 -8.66 19.31
CA ASP A 213 -18.95 -10.12 19.35
C ASP A 213 -19.67 -10.73 18.13
N GLU A 214 -19.64 -12.05 17.97
CA GLU A 214 -20.27 -12.74 16.84
C GLU A 214 -21.77 -12.45 16.74
N MET A 215 -22.46 -12.37 17.87
CA MET A 215 -23.91 -12.16 17.90
C MET A 215 -24.28 -10.71 17.59
N SER A 216 -23.60 -9.75 18.18
CA SER A 216 -23.80 -8.32 17.89
C SER A 216 -23.42 -8.00 16.44
N TYR A 217 -22.35 -8.59 15.90
CA TYR A 217 -21.99 -8.51 14.50
C TYR A 217 -23.14 -8.96 13.58
N ARG A 218 -23.69 -10.16 13.82
CA ARG A 218 -24.80 -10.70 13.01
C ARG A 218 -26.03 -9.80 13.08
N LYS A 219 -26.36 -9.28 14.27
CA LYS A 219 -27.52 -8.41 14.48
C LYS A 219 -27.38 -7.06 13.79
N THR A 220 -26.17 -6.48 13.79
CA THR A 220 -25.94 -5.10 13.34
C THR A 220 -25.41 -5.00 11.92
N LEU A 221 -24.57 -5.95 11.47
CA LEU A 221 -23.81 -5.82 10.21
C LEU A 221 -24.20 -6.83 9.12
N TRP A 222 -25.03 -7.85 9.41
CA TRP A 222 -25.46 -8.80 8.38
C TRP A 222 -26.26 -8.17 7.23
N SER A 223 -26.89 -7.02 7.46
CA SER A 223 -27.62 -6.26 6.45
C SER A 223 -26.84 -5.04 5.92
N HIS A 224 -25.65 -4.82 6.42
CA HIS A 224 -24.84 -3.66 6.01
C HIS A 224 -24.41 -3.73 4.54
N GLN A 225 -24.42 -2.59 3.87
CA GLN A 225 -23.95 -2.36 2.50
C GLN A 225 -23.15 -1.06 2.45
N PRO A 226 -22.15 -0.98 1.55
CA PRO A 226 -21.77 -1.98 0.55
C PRO A 226 -20.86 -3.07 1.13
N LEU A 227 -20.78 -4.22 0.45
CA LEU A 227 -19.90 -5.33 0.82
C LEU A 227 -18.42 -4.93 0.90
N THR A 228 -17.99 -3.92 0.15
CA THR A 228 -16.62 -3.43 0.13
C THR A 228 -16.17 -2.72 1.40
N ASP A 229 -17.05 -2.45 2.34
CA ASP A 229 -16.72 -1.90 3.66
C ASP A 229 -16.14 -2.98 4.58
N PHE A 230 -16.45 -4.24 4.30
CA PHE A 230 -15.94 -5.36 5.09
C PHE A 230 -14.48 -5.69 4.75
N TRP A 231 -13.70 -5.92 5.78
CA TRP A 231 -12.30 -6.30 5.65
C TRP A 231 -12.14 -7.54 4.74
N ARG A 232 -11.18 -7.49 3.82
CA ARG A 232 -10.87 -8.49 2.79
C ARG A 232 -11.94 -8.68 1.69
N VAL A 233 -13.01 -7.90 1.66
CA VAL A 233 -13.97 -7.88 0.55
C VAL A 233 -13.65 -6.71 -0.40
N GLY A 234 -12.83 -6.95 -1.41
CA GLY A 234 -12.55 -5.97 -2.45
C GLY A 234 -13.62 -5.93 -3.55
N LYS A 235 -13.52 -4.93 -4.44
CA LYS A 235 -14.47 -4.74 -5.58
C LYS A 235 -14.67 -6.01 -6.43
N GLY A 236 -13.62 -6.83 -6.60
CA GLY A 236 -13.73 -8.08 -7.38
C GLY A 236 -14.57 -9.14 -6.67
N TYR A 237 -14.45 -9.24 -5.35
CA TYR A 237 -15.29 -10.13 -4.54
C TYR A 237 -16.72 -9.64 -4.50
N ALA A 238 -16.95 -8.36 -4.18
CA ALA A 238 -18.27 -7.76 -4.15
C ALA A 238 -19.00 -7.96 -5.48
N LYS A 239 -18.36 -7.67 -6.61
CA LYS A 239 -18.95 -7.89 -7.94
C LYS A 239 -19.39 -9.33 -8.18
N LYS A 240 -18.53 -10.32 -7.85
CA LYS A 240 -18.86 -11.74 -8.02
C LYS A 240 -20.03 -12.15 -7.11
N LEU A 241 -20.08 -11.63 -5.88
CA LEU A 241 -21.18 -11.89 -4.95
C LEU A 241 -22.48 -11.30 -5.46
N GLU A 242 -22.49 -10.03 -5.87
CA GLU A 242 -23.64 -9.31 -6.40
C GLU A 242 -24.20 -9.97 -7.67
N GLU A 243 -23.34 -10.41 -8.60
CA GLU A 243 -23.71 -11.15 -9.82
C GLU A 243 -24.39 -12.52 -9.50
N ASN A 244 -24.21 -13.04 -8.27
CA ASN A 244 -24.84 -14.28 -7.79
C ASN A 244 -25.92 -14.02 -6.71
N GLY A 245 -26.44 -12.79 -6.62
CA GLY A 245 -27.57 -12.43 -5.75
C GLY A 245 -27.21 -12.30 -4.27
N MET A 246 -25.94 -12.13 -3.92
CA MET A 246 -25.47 -11.91 -2.54
C MET A 246 -25.00 -10.46 -2.40
N PHE A 247 -25.74 -9.63 -1.68
CA PHE A 247 -25.49 -8.20 -1.52
C PHE A 247 -25.00 -7.83 -0.12
N THR A 248 -25.07 -8.76 0.82
CA THR A 248 -24.72 -8.56 2.23
C THR A 248 -23.93 -9.75 2.77
N MET A 249 -23.21 -9.57 3.89
CA MET A 249 -22.54 -10.68 4.57
C MET A 249 -23.52 -11.71 5.12
N GLY A 250 -24.74 -11.28 5.50
CA GLY A 250 -25.82 -12.18 5.86
C GLY A 250 -26.29 -13.07 4.70
N ASP A 251 -26.25 -12.57 3.44
CA ASP A 251 -26.54 -13.40 2.28
C ASP A 251 -25.46 -14.46 2.05
N VAL A 252 -24.18 -14.07 2.21
CA VAL A 252 -23.06 -15.01 2.12
C VAL A 252 -23.18 -16.11 3.19
N ALA A 253 -23.46 -15.73 4.44
CA ALA A 253 -23.65 -16.69 5.54
C ALA A 253 -24.81 -17.66 5.27
N ARG A 254 -25.96 -17.18 4.78
CA ARG A 254 -27.07 -18.04 4.41
C ARG A 254 -26.77 -18.95 3.22
N ARG A 255 -26.06 -18.42 2.22
CA ARG A 255 -25.63 -19.17 1.03
C ARG A 255 -24.67 -20.31 1.43
N SER A 256 -23.79 -20.11 2.40
CA SER A 256 -22.89 -21.17 2.85
C SER A 256 -23.59 -22.39 3.45
N ILE A 257 -24.85 -22.23 3.93
CA ILE A 257 -25.68 -23.36 4.42
C ILE A 257 -26.38 -24.06 3.27
N THR A 258 -26.84 -23.32 2.24
CA THR A 258 -27.73 -23.86 1.20
C THR A 258 -26.99 -24.28 -0.06
N ASP A 259 -25.85 -23.70 -0.36
CA ASP A 259 -25.08 -23.92 -1.59
C ASP A 259 -23.63 -23.45 -1.39
N GLU A 260 -22.90 -24.15 -0.54
CA GLU A 260 -21.49 -23.85 -0.23
C GLU A 260 -20.61 -24.05 -1.46
N ASP A 261 -20.90 -25.05 -2.29
CA ASP A 261 -20.16 -25.36 -3.53
C ASP A 261 -20.08 -24.16 -4.48
N LEU A 262 -21.11 -23.33 -4.54
CA LEU A 262 -21.07 -22.10 -5.33
C LEU A 262 -19.98 -21.16 -4.83
N LEU A 263 -19.84 -20.99 -3.52
CA LEU A 263 -18.82 -20.10 -2.94
C LEU A 263 -17.40 -20.62 -3.25
N TYR A 264 -17.17 -21.93 -3.13
CA TYR A 264 -15.89 -22.53 -3.51
C TYR A 264 -15.62 -22.43 -5.03
N LYS A 265 -16.64 -22.58 -5.88
CA LYS A 265 -16.52 -22.35 -7.33
C LYS A 265 -16.13 -20.91 -7.67
N LEU A 266 -16.65 -19.92 -6.95
CA LEU A 266 -16.38 -18.50 -7.20
C LEU A 266 -15.03 -18.03 -6.67
N PHE A 267 -14.60 -18.54 -5.51
CA PHE A 267 -13.46 -18.00 -4.74
C PHE A 267 -12.35 -19.02 -4.47
N GLY A 268 -12.54 -20.29 -4.84
CA GLY A 268 -11.59 -21.36 -4.53
C GLY A 268 -11.39 -21.50 -3.01
N LYS A 269 -10.19 -21.82 -2.56
CA LYS A 269 -9.85 -21.96 -1.13
C LYS A 269 -10.14 -20.70 -0.29
N ASN A 270 -10.23 -19.54 -0.91
CA ASN A 270 -10.54 -18.30 -0.20
C ASN A 270 -12.03 -18.19 0.19
N ALA A 271 -12.88 -19.10 -0.28
CA ALA A 271 -14.28 -19.18 0.15
C ALA A 271 -14.38 -19.47 1.65
N GLU A 272 -13.50 -20.32 2.19
CA GLU A 272 -13.47 -20.66 3.61
C GLU A 272 -13.36 -19.41 4.49
N LEU A 273 -12.36 -18.57 4.23
CA LEU A 273 -12.19 -17.31 4.98
C LEU A 273 -13.39 -16.36 4.80
N LEU A 274 -13.96 -16.28 3.59
CA LEU A 274 -15.13 -15.44 3.33
C LEU A 274 -16.35 -15.92 4.11
N ILE A 275 -16.58 -17.23 4.19
CA ILE A 275 -17.66 -17.86 4.96
C ILE A 275 -17.46 -17.60 6.45
N ASP A 276 -16.27 -17.85 6.97
CA ASP A 276 -15.92 -17.59 8.36
C ASP A 276 -16.21 -16.14 8.75
N HIS A 277 -15.74 -15.20 7.96
CA HIS A 277 -15.98 -13.77 8.17
C HIS A 277 -17.47 -13.42 8.07
N ALA A 278 -18.23 -14.05 7.18
CA ALA A 278 -19.67 -13.83 7.09
C ALA A 278 -20.41 -14.28 8.37
N TRP A 279 -19.89 -15.30 9.05
CA TRP A 279 -20.40 -15.76 10.36
C TRP A 279 -19.82 -14.95 11.55
N GLY A 280 -18.84 -14.07 11.32
CA GLY A 280 -18.14 -13.31 12.36
C GLY A 280 -17.04 -14.12 13.05
N TRP A 281 -16.54 -15.15 12.38
CA TRP A 281 -15.49 -16.03 12.88
C TRP A 281 -14.13 -15.70 12.24
N GLU A 282 -13.05 -15.77 13.01
CA GLU A 282 -11.66 -15.65 12.52
C GLU A 282 -10.77 -16.46 13.47
N PRO A 283 -10.24 -17.61 13.04
CA PRO A 283 -9.39 -18.44 13.88
C PRO A 283 -7.96 -17.90 14.03
N CYS A 284 -7.52 -16.99 13.14
CA CYS A 284 -6.18 -16.46 13.15
C CYS A 284 -5.90 -15.62 14.39
N THR A 285 -4.77 -15.87 15.03
CA THR A 285 -4.31 -15.14 16.22
C THR A 285 -3.08 -14.28 15.91
N VAL A 286 -2.72 -13.35 16.80
CA VAL A 286 -1.48 -12.56 16.69
C VAL A 286 -0.26 -13.48 16.58
N GLU A 287 -0.20 -14.54 17.40
CA GLU A 287 0.86 -15.55 17.36
C GLU A 287 0.95 -16.25 16.01
N ALA A 288 -0.21 -16.67 15.45
CA ALA A 288 -0.26 -17.32 14.14
C ALA A 288 0.22 -16.37 13.01
N VAL A 289 -0.17 -15.09 13.04
CA VAL A 289 0.31 -14.09 12.07
C VAL A 289 1.82 -13.93 12.15
N LYS A 290 2.38 -13.87 13.34
CA LYS A 290 3.83 -13.70 13.55
C LYS A 290 4.64 -14.96 13.20
N ALA A 291 4.08 -16.13 13.41
CA ALA A 291 4.72 -17.39 13.07
C ALA A 291 4.63 -17.72 11.56
N TYR A 292 3.75 -17.05 10.81
CA TYR A 292 3.53 -17.34 9.40
C TYR A 292 4.77 -17.06 8.56
N LYS A 293 5.19 -18.07 7.82
CA LYS A 293 6.24 -17.98 6.79
C LYS A 293 5.62 -18.27 5.43
N PRO A 294 5.67 -17.35 4.47
CA PRO A 294 5.12 -17.61 3.14
C PRO A 294 5.88 -18.71 2.42
N GLU A 295 5.17 -19.58 1.72
CA GLU A 295 5.76 -20.65 0.91
C GLU A 295 6.58 -20.12 -0.28
N SER A 296 6.19 -18.96 -0.80
CA SER A 296 6.90 -18.29 -1.88
C SER A 296 7.06 -16.81 -1.59
N ASN A 297 8.25 -16.30 -1.83
CA ASN A 297 8.55 -14.89 -1.66
C ASN A 297 8.74 -14.23 -3.02
N SER A 298 8.35 -12.97 -3.10
CA SER A 298 8.66 -12.10 -4.21
C SER A 298 9.11 -10.74 -3.72
N LEU A 299 10.00 -10.10 -4.47
CA LEU A 299 10.44 -8.73 -4.22
C LEU A 299 10.21 -7.91 -5.49
N GLY A 300 9.40 -6.86 -5.41
CA GLY A 300 9.03 -6.09 -6.58
C GLY A 300 9.15 -4.59 -6.37
N SER A 301 9.30 -3.89 -7.49
CA SER A 301 9.31 -2.42 -7.55
C SER A 301 8.51 -1.95 -8.74
N GLY A 302 7.68 -0.91 -8.53
CA GLY A 302 6.88 -0.30 -9.58
C GLY A 302 7.12 1.20 -9.66
N GLN A 303 6.98 1.77 -10.86
CA GLN A 303 7.09 3.20 -11.10
C GLN A 303 6.01 3.66 -12.08
N VAL A 304 5.37 4.80 -11.76
CA VAL A 304 4.59 5.60 -12.70
C VAL A 304 5.43 6.79 -13.10
N LEU A 305 5.73 6.91 -14.39
CA LEU A 305 6.53 8.01 -14.93
C LEU A 305 5.75 9.34 -14.84
N HIS A 306 6.44 10.46 -14.66
CA HIS A 306 5.81 11.79 -14.60
C HIS A 306 5.13 12.17 -15.91
N GLN A 307 5.74 11.78 -17.03
CA GLN A 307 5.22 11.92 -18.38
C GLN A 307 5.41 10.61 -19.15
N PRO A 308 4.70 10.38 -20.26
CA PRO A 308 4.95 9.23 -21.11
C PRO A 308 6.38 9.28 -21.69
N TYR A 309 7.04 8.13 -21.71
CA TYR A 309 8.38 7.97 -22.30
C TYR A 309 8.35 7.02 -23.51
N GLU A 310 9.24 7.24 -24.43
CA GLU A 310 9.54 6.30 -25.50
C GLU A 310 10.36 5.10 -24.98
N ALA A 311 10.36 4.01 -25.72
CA ALA A 311 10.89 2.73 -25.28
C ALA A 311 12.37 2.78 -24.83
N ASP A 312 13.22 3.56 -25.49
CA ASP A 312 14.65 3.65 -25.14
C ASP A 312 14.85 4.27 -23.76
N LYS A 313 14.13 5.36 -23.44
CA LYS A 313 14.19 6.00 -22.11
C LYS A 313 13.61 5.04 -21.05
N VAL A 314 12.56 4.30 -21.38
CA VAL A 314 11.95 3.33 -20.46
C VAL A 314 12.89 2.15 -20.20
N ARG A 315 13.60 1.68 -21.21
CA ARG A 315 14.62 0.65 -21.05
C ARG A 315 15.73 1.06 -20.08
N LEU A 316 16.16 2.31 -20.13
CA LEU A 316 17.09 2.88 -19.15
C LEU A 316 16.50 2.84 -17.72
N VAL A 317 15.26 3.31 -17.53
CA VAL A 317 14.58 3.30 -16.24
C VAL A 317 14.41 1.87 -15.71
N LEU A 318 14.08 0.90 -16.57
CA LEU A 318 13.98 -0.51 -16.16
C LEU A 318 15.33 -1.06 -15.69
N ARG A 319 16.45 -0.70 -16.36
CA ARG A 319 17.80 -1.07 -15.90
C ARG A 319 18.13 -0.46 -14.54
N GLU A 320 17.76 0.77 -14.29
CA GLU A 320 17.88 1.40 -12.97
C GLU A 320 17.06 0.67 -11.90
N MET A 321 15.83 0.23 -12.26
CA MET A 321 14.97 -0.53 -11.35
C MET A 321 15.55 -1.92 -11.05
N ALA A 322 16.11 -2.59 -12.07
CA ALA A 322 16.77 -3.88 -11.92
C ALA A 322 18.04 -3.79 -11.04
N ASP A 323 18.82 -2.73 -11.20
CA ASP A 323 19.98 -2.43 -10.33
C ASP A 323 19.56 -2.28 -8.86
N LEU A 324 18.53 -1.49 -8.59
CA LEU A 324 18.01 -1.32 -7.22
C LEU A 324 17.43 -2.62 -6.66
N LEU A 325 16.72 -3.40 -7.47
CA LEU A 325 16.16 -4.70 -7.06
C LEU A 325 17.27 -5.68 -6.68
N SER A 326 18.38 -5.73 -7.44
CA SER A 326 19.52 -6.58 -7.10
C SER A 326 20.18 -6.15 -5.78
N MET A 327 20.29 -4.83 -5.55
CA MET A 327 20.82 -4.30 -4.29
C MET A 327 19.91 -4.63 -3.09
N ASP A 328 18.59 -4.59 -3.28
CA ASP A 328 17.62 -4.98 -2.24
C ASP A 328 17.69 -6.48 -1.92
N LEU A 329 17.92 -7.34 -2.93
CA LEU A 329 18.16 -8.77 -2.73
C LEU A 329 19.43 -9.00 -1.89
N VAL A 330 20.54 -8.35 -2.25
CA VAL A 330 21.80 -8.45 -1.51
C VAL A 330 21.66 -7.96 -0.06
N ASP A 331 20.96 -6.84 0.14
CA ASP A 331 20.77 -6.26 1.47
C ASP A 331 19.99 -7.18 2.42
N LYS A 332 19.05 -7.96 1.85
CA LYS A 332 18.21 -8.91 2.59
C LYS A 332 18.78 -10.33 2.64
N GLY A 333 19.91 -10.60 1.99
CA GLY A 333 20.47 -11.94 1.89
C GLY A 333 19.66 -12.91 1.02
N PHE A 334 18.96 -12.37 0.01
CA PHE A 334 18.11 -13.15 -0.89
C PHE A 334 18.69 -13.32 -2.27
N VAL A 335 18.23 -14.38 -2.97
CA VAL A 335 18.50 -14.65 -4.36
C VAL A 335 17.21 -15.03 -5.10
N THR A 336 17.20 -14.88 -6.43
CA THR A 336 16.08 -15.23 -7.30
C THR A 336 16.57 -15.95 -8.55
N ASN A 337 15.72 -16.76 -9.17
CA ASN A 337 15.95 -17.35 -10.47
C ASN A 337 14.91 -16.97 -11.53
N GLN A 338 14.01 -16.01 -11.24
CA GLN A 338 12.97 -15.61 -12.17
C GLN A 338 12.62 -14.13 -12.00
N LEU A 339 12.46 -13.44 -13.13
CA LEU A 339 11.99 -12.06 -13.19
C LEU A 339 10.69 -11.96 -13.95
N VAL A 340 9.81 -11.09 -13.48
CA VAL A 340 8.55 -10.70 -14.14
C VAL A 340 8.59 -9.22 -14.42
N VAL A 341 8.29 -8.82 -15.67
CA VAL A 341 8.19 -7.40 -16.06
C VAL A 341 6.81 -7.12 -16.62
N THR A 342 6.23 -6.00 -16.20
CA THR A 342 4.97 -5.48 -16.73
C THR A 342 5.15 -4.04 -17.20
N ILE A 343 4.75 -3.77 -18.43
CA ILE A 343 4.85 -2.46 -19.09
C ILE A 343 3.44 -1.93 -19.37
N GLY A 344 3.08 -0.82 -18.74
CA GLY A 344 1.81 -0.16 -18.94
C GLY A 344 1.94 1.01 -19.90
N TYR A 345 1.22 0.94 -21.02
CA TYR A 345 1.22 1.99 -22.03
C TYR A 345 0.37 3.20 -21.63
N ASP A 346 0.70 4.37 -22.16
CA ASP A 346 -0.04 5.60 -21.87
C ASP A 346 -1.31 5.70 -22.71
N ILE A 347 -2.31 6.38 -22.15
CA ILE A 347 -3.58 6.68 -22.81
C ILE A 347 -3.39 7.54 -24.07
N GLU A 348 -2.32 8.32 -24.14
CA GLU A 348 -1.98 9.19 -25.29
C GLU A 348 -1.86 8.38 -26.59
N ASN A 349 -1.46 7.12 -26.53
CA ASN A 349 -1.46 6.22 -27.69
C ASN A 349 -2.83 6.02 -28.32
N LEU A 350 -3.93 6.29 -27.59
CA LEU A 350 -5.32 6.17 -28.08
C LEU A 350 -6.03 7.51 -28.18
N THR A 351 -5.55 8.56 -27.52
CA THR A 351 -6.16 9.91 -27.57
C THR A 351 -5.53 10.81 -28.62
N ASP A 352 -4.25 10.58 -28.96
CA ASP A 352 -3.63 11.23 -30.10
C ASP A 352 -4.11 10.60 -31.41
N PRO A 353 -4.66 11.40 -32.39
CA PRO A 353 -5.24 10.86 -33.61
C PRO A 353 -4.24 10.09 -34.51
N GLU A 354 -2.98 10.54 -34.56
CA GLU A 354 -1.95 9.90 -35.40
C GLU A 354 -1.52 8.58 -34.82
N ARG A 355 -1.26 8.53 -33.50
CA ARG A 355 -0.91 7.32 -32.77
C ARG A 355 -2.06 6.32 -32.80
N ARG A 356 -3.29 6.79 -32.58
CA ARG A 356 -4.51 5.95 -32.61
C ARG A 356 -4.71 5.28 -33.97
N ARG A 357 -4.43 5.98 -35.09
CA ARG A 357 -4.52 5.41 -36.46
C ARG A 357 -3.51 4.28 -36.69
N LYS A 358 -2.35 4.32 -36.03
CA LYS A 358 -1.27 3.29 -36.18
C LYS A 358 -1.50 2.09 -35.28
N TYR A 359 -2.17 2.30 -34.14
CA TYR A 359 -2.36 1.22 -33.16
C TYR A 359 -3.37 0.18 -33.64
N ARG A 360 -2.97 -1.12 -33.63
CA ARG A 360 -3.80 -2.27 -34.03
C ARG A 360 -3.96 -3.29 -32.90
N GLY A 361 -3.35 -3.06 -31.74
CA GLY A 361 -3.38 -3.98 -30.61
C GLY A 361 -4.72 -3.96 -29.85
N GLU A 362 -4.78 -4.81 -28.83
CA GLU A 362 -5.94 -4.93 -27.95
C GLU A 362 -6.10 -3.68 -27.04
N VAL A 363 -7.34 -3.18 -26.94
CA VAL A 363 -7.71 -2.06 -26.06
C VAL A 363 -8.44 -2.60 -24.86
N VAL A 364 -8.00 -2.18 -23.67
CA VAL A 364 -8.61 -2.56 -22.38
C VAL A 364 -9.07 -1.30 -21.63
N LYS A 365 -9.95 -1.48 -20.64
CA LYS A 365 -10.30 -0.40 -19.71
C LYS A 365 -9.40 -0.44 -18.49
N ASP A 366 -8.87 0.71 -18.11
CA ASP A 366 -8.14 0.85 -16.86
C ASP A 366 -9.10 0.91 -15.66
N HIS A 367 -8.54 1.01 -14.45
CA HIS A 367 -9.32 1.13 -13.20
C HIS A 367 -10.31 2.31 -13.17
N TYR A 368 -10.09 3.35 -13.99
CA TYR A 368 -10.97 4.51 -14.12
C TYR A 368 -11.96 4.39 -15.28
N GLY A 369 -12.04 3.22 -15.92
CA GLY A 369 -12.89 2.99 -17.10
C GLY A 369 -12.38 3.60 -18.40
N ARG A 370 -11.15 4.16 -18.44
CA ARG A 370 -10.54 4.77 -19.61
C ARG A 370 -9.97 3.69 -20.53
N GLN A 371 -10.12 3.86 -21.82
CA GLN A 371 -9.50 2.98 -22.82
C GLN A 371 -7.98 3.24 -22.85
N ILE A 372 -7.21 2.17 -22.73
CA ILE A 372 -5.75 2.16 -22.85
C ILE A 372 -5.31 0.96 -23.68
N PRO A 373 -4.13 0.99 -24.32
CA PRO A 373 -3.54 -0.22 -24.89
C PRO A 373 -3.32 -1.29 -23.80
N LYS A 374 -3.55 -2.55 -24.15
CA LYS A 374 -3.27 -3.66 -23.24
C LYS A 374 -1.81 -3.62 -22.82
N HIS A 375 -1.54 -3.77 -21.53
CA HIS A 375 -0.19 -3.82 -20.99
C HIS A 375 0.59 -5.03 -21.54
N ALA A 376 1.90 -4.86 -21.72
CA ALA A 376 2.80 -5.98 -21.99
C ALA A 376 3.23 -6.61 -20.65
N HIS A 377 3.31 -7.95 -20.65
CA HIS A 377 3.67 -8.73 -19.49
C HIS A 377 4.48 -9.95 -19.93
N GLY A 378 5.50 -10.26 -19.15
CA GLY A 378 6.30 -11.45 -19.44
C GLY A 378 7.18 -11.86 -18.27
N THR A 379 7.71 -13.07 -18.39
CA THR A 379 8.56 -13.72 -17.40
C THR A 379 9.83 -14.21 -18.09
N ILE A 380 10.96 -14.12 -17.39
CA ILE A 380 12.24 -14.71 -17.80
C ILE A 380 12.85 -15.49 -16.64
N ASN A 381 13.31 -16.70 -16.90
CA ASN A 381 14.06 -17.50 -15.96
C ASN A 381 15.54 -17.20 -16.09
N LEU A 382 16.23 -17.16 -14.97
CA LEU A 382 17.70 -17.10 -14.89
C LEU A 382 18.25 -18.51 -14.77
N GLU A 383 19.43 -18.74 -15.31
CA GLU A 383 20.06 -20.06 -15.31
C GLU A 383 20.32 -20.61 -13.89
N ARG A 384 20.48 -19.72 -12.94
CA ARG A 384 20.73 -20.06 -11.53
C ARG A 384 20.10 -19.03 -10.58
N PHE A 385 19.97 -19.38 -9.32
CA PHE A 385 19.63 -18.41 -8.28
C PHE A 385 20.75 -17.38 -8.13
N THR A 386 20.41 -16.10 -8.19
CA THR A 386 21.38 -15.00 -8.21
C THR A 386 20.84 -13.72 -7.58
N SER A 387 21.76 -12.89 -7.08
CA SER A 387 21.54 -11.46 -6.77
C SER A 387 22.48 -10.56 -7.57
N SER A 388 23.14 -11.10 -8.62
CA SER A 388 24.04 -10.33 -9.48
C SER A 388 23.31 -9.21 -10.20
N THR A 389 23.78 -7.99 -10.04
CA THR A 389 23.27 -6.83 -10.74
C THR A 389 23.35 -7.00 -12.25
N LYS A 390 24.48 -7.55 -12.75
CA LYS A 390 24.71 -7.75 -14.18
C LYS A 390 23.67 -8.72 -14.74
N GLN A 391 23.53 -9.91 -14.15
CA GLN A 391 22.59 -10.94 -14.63
C GLN A 391 21.14 -10.46 -14.59
N ILE A 392 20.72 -9.80 -13.50
CA ILE A 392 19.36 -9.26 -13.33
C ILE A 392 19.07 -8.14 -14.34
N MET A 393 20.02 -7.22 -14.56
CA MET A 393 19.86 -6.13 -15.52
C MET A 393 19.82 -6.62 -16.97
N ASP A 394 20.66 -7.60 -17.32
CA ASP A 394 20.71 -8.16 -18.68
C ASP A 394 19.42 -8.93 -18.98
N ALA A 395 18.97 -9.79 -18.07
CA ALA A 395 17.70 -10.50 -18.19
C ALA A 395 16.48 -9.56 -18.25
N ALA A 396 16.45 -8.52 -17.43
CA ALA A 396 15.37 -7.53 -17.49
C ALA A 396 15.35 -6.78 -18.82
N GLY A 397 16.53 -6.45 -19.38
CA GLY A 397 16.68 -5.80 -20.68
C GLY A 397 16.23 -6.71 -21.83
N GLU A 398 16.63 -7.99 -21.83
CA GLU A 398 16.18 -8.99 -22.79
C GLU A 398 14.67 -9.17 -22.76
N LEU A 399 14.10 -9.34 -21.56
CA LEU A 399 12.66 -9.50 -21.40
C LEU A 399 11.91 -8.27 -21.90
N PHE A 400 12.38 -7.07 -21.60
CA PHE A 400 11.82 -5.82 -22.10
C PHE A 400 11.80 -5.79 -23.63
N ASP A 401 12.93 -6.09 -24.25
CA ASP A 401 13.07 -6.09 -25.72
C ASP A 401 12.15 -7.11 -26.41
N ARG A 402 11.85 -8.22 -25.72
CA ARG A 402 11.00 -9.31 -26.21
C ARG A 402 9.50 -8.98 -26.12
N ILE A 403 9.05 -8.29 -25.06
CA ILE A 403 7.60 -8.11 -24.79
C ILE A 403 7.07 -6.74 -25.20
N THR A 404 7.94 -5.72 -25.35
CA THR A 404 7.50 -4.32 -25.46
C THR A 404 7.23 -3.93 -26.90
N ASP A 405 6.06 -3.35 -27.18
CA ASP A 405 5.83 -2.60 -28.42
C ASP A 405 6.55 -1.25 -28.33
N LYS A 406 7.68 -1.16 -29.03
CA LYS A 406 8.56 0.03 -29.00
C LYS A 406 7.97 1.26 -29.71
N SER A 407 6.86 1.11 -30.45
CA SER A 407 6.17 2.22 -31.12
C SER A 407 5.26 3.00 -30.17
N LEU A 408 4.95 2.44 -28.99
CA LEU A 408 4.01 2.99 -28.02
C LEU A 408 4.70 3.78 -26.92
N LEU A 409 4.05 4.84 -26.49
CA LEU A 409 4.41 5.59 -25.28
C LEU A 409 4.09 4.78 -24.03
N ILE A 410 5.02 4.75 -23.09
CA ILE A 410 4.95 3.96 -21.86
C ILE A 410 4.79 4.89 -20.66
N ARG A 411 3.92 4.50 -19.72
CA ARG A 411 3.61 5.26 -18.50
C ARG A 411 3.97 4.55 -17.22
N ARG A 412 3.96 3.21 -17.23
CA ARG A 412 4.18 2.40 -16.04
C ARG A 412 5.18 1.30 -16.30
N LEU A 413 5.99 1.03 -15.27
CA LEU A 413 6.89 -0.13 -15.23
C LEU A 413 6.69 -0.85 -13.91
N ASN A 414 6.77 -2.16 -13.96
CA ASN A 414 6.89 -3.01 -12.79
C ASN A 414 7.91 -4.11 -13.07
N ILE A 415 8.85 -4.32 -12.14
CA ILE A 415 9.77 -5.46 -12.15
C ILE A 415 9.64 -6.19 -10.83
N THR A 416 9.57 -7.51 -10.89
CA THR A 416 9.42 -8.37 -9.71
C THR A 416 10.36 -9.56 -9.85
N ALA A 417 11.18 -9.76 -8.82
CA ALA A 417 11.87 -11.03 -8.60
C ALA A 417 10.88 -11.98 -7.92
N THR A 418 10.66 -13.13 -8.53
CA THR A 418 9.85 -14.23 -7.99
C THR A 418 10.74 -15.40 -7.61
N HIS A 419 10.21 -16.45 -6.97
CA HIS A 419 11.00 -17.55 -6.44
C HIS A 419 12.17 -17.07 -5.54
N VAL A 420 11.92 -16.03 -4.75
CA VAL A 420 12.93 -15.47 -3.86
C VAL A 420 13.14 -16.40 -2.68
N ILE A 421 14.39 -16.79 -2.44
CA ILE A 421 14.82 -17.65 -1.33
C ILE A 421 16.00 -17.03 -0.61
N ASP A 422 16.27 -17.49 0.63
CA ASP A 422 17.50 -17.15 1.33
C ASP A 422 18.71 -17.66 0.55
N GLU A 423 19.73 -16.83 0.40
CA GLU A 423 20.96 -17.21 -0.33
C GLU A 423 21.63 -18.46 0.24
N ALA A 424 21.60 -18.60 1.59
CA ALA A 424 22.15 -19.78 2.25
C ALA A 424 21.39 -21.08 1.93
N SER A 425 20.14 -20.97 1.48
CA SER A 425 19.27 -22.09 1.11
C SER A 425 19.26 -22.37 -0.39
N ALA A 426 19.98 -21.55 -1.18
CA ALA A 426 19.99 -21.73 -2.63
C ALA A 426 20.69 -23.05 -3.00
N PRO A 427 20.12 -23.84 -3.95
CA PRO A 427 20.78 -25.04 -4.47
C PRO A 427 22.17 -24.69 -4.99
N SER A 428 23.16 -25.47 -4.60
CA SER A 428 24.51 -25.30 -5.16
C SER A 428 24.53 -25.77 -6.62
N SER A 429 25.39 -25.16 -7.44
CA SER A 429 25.57 -25.59 -8.83
C SER A 429 26.02 -27.05 -8.95
N LYS A 430 26.44 -27.67 -7.84
CA LYS A 430 26.83 -29.07 -7.76
C LYS A 430 25.66 -30.03 -7.56
N ASP A 431 24.48 -29.52 -7.19
CA ASP A 431 23.30 -30.35 -6.90
C ASP A 431 22.41 -30.59 -8.13
N SER A 432 22.74 -30.00 -9.29
CA SER A 432 22.05 -30.30 -10.55
C SER A 432 22.68 -31.55 -11.17
N TYR A 433 21.89 -32.64 -11.30
CA TYR A 433 22.26 -33.77 -12.10
C TYR A 433 22.27 -33.34 -13.57
N GLU A 434 23.46 -33.08 -14.15
CA GLU A 434 23.62 -32.91 -15.59
C GLU A 434 23.80 -34.27 -16.22
N GLN A 435 22.98 -34.56 -17.20
CA GLN A 435 23.21 -35.73 -18.04
C GLN A 435 24.47 -35.44 -18.87
N LEU A 436 25.56 -36.17 -18.56
CA LEU A 436 26.81 -36.05 -19.30
C LEU A 436 26.63 -36.48 -20.75
N ASP A 437 27.04 -35.65 -21.69
CA ASP A 437 27.11 -36.00 -23.10
C ASP A 437 28.57 -36.19 -23.54
N LEU A 438 28.76 -37.01 -24.60
CA LEU A 438 30.09 -37.42 -25.07
C LEU A 438 30.82 -36.30 -25.86
N PHE A 439 30.16 -35.19 -26.16
CA PHE A 439 30.70 -34.16 -27.05
C PHE A 439 31.02 -32.85 -26.29
N THR A 440 30.68 -32.76 -25.03
CA THR A 440 30.92 -31.58 -24.18
C THR A 440 32.30 -31.65 -23.54
N ASP A 441 33.10 -30.59 -23.71
CA ASP A 441 34.38 -30.42 -22.98
C ASP A 441 34.07 -29.96 -21.55
N TYR A 442 33.94 -30.90 -20.63
CA TYR A 442 33.65 -30.67 -19.23
C TYR A 442 34.74 -29.87 -18.52
N ALA A 443 36.03 -30.03 -18.95
CA ALA A 443 37.12 -29.27 -18.33
C ALA A 443 37.02 -27.77 -18.70
N ALA A 444 36.68 -27.45 -19.93
CA ALA A 444 36.41 -26.06 -20.34
C ALA A 444 35.17 -25.48 -19.67
N LEU A 445 34.11 -26.28 -19.51
CA LEU A 445 32.88 -25.89 -18.83
C LEU A 445 33.11 -25.59 -17.35
N ASP A 446 33.86 -26.44 -16.66
CA ASP A 446 34.22 -26.26 -15.24
C ASP A 446 35.13 -25.05 -15.06
N ALA A 447 36.09 -24.82 -15.94
CA ALA A 447 36.93 -23.63 -15.92
C ALA A 447 36.09 -22.33 -16.06
N LYS A 448 35.14 -22.33 -17.00
CA LYS A 448 34.22 -21.24 -17.26
C LYS A 448 33.32 -20.98 -16.01
N ARG A 449 32.72 -22.04 -15.43
CA ARG A 449 31.93 -21.93 -14.21
C ARG A 449 32.72 -21.33 -13.03
N LYS A 450 33.94 -21.79 -12.84
CA LYS A 450 34.81 -21.27 -11.80
C LYS A 450 35.13 -19.79 -11.99
N GLN A 451 35.40 -19.37 -13.24
CA GLN A 451 35.61 -17.96 -13.55
C GLN A 451 34.37 -17.12 -13.28
N GLU A 452 33.18 -17.59 -13.67
CA GLU A 452 31.90 -16.94 -13.41
C GLU A 452 31.65 -16.81 -11.88
N ASP A 453 31.93 -17.85 -11.10
CA ASP A 453 31.76 -17.81 -9.64
C ASP A 453 32.73 -16.82 -8.99
N GLU A 454 33.99 -16.70 -9.47
CA GLU A 454 34.94 -15.70 -9.00
C GLU A 454 34.49 -14.29 -9.34
N GLU A 455 33.94 -14.05 -10.56
CA GLU A 455 33.37 -12.77 -10.96
C GLU A 455 32.18 -12.38 -10.11
N LEU A 456 31.24 -13.31 -9.85
CA LEU A 456 30.08 -13.11 -8.99
C LEU A 456 30.47 -12.79 -7.53
N ALA A 457 31.48 -13.51 -7.02
CA ALA A 457 31.99 -13.25 -5.67
C ALA A 457 32.62 -11.84 -5.56
N ARG A 458 33.32 -11.38 -6.61
CA ARG A 458 33.87 -10.03 -6.70
C ARG A 458 32.76 -8.98 -6.79
N GLU A 459 31.76 -9.20 -7.66
CA GLU A 459 30.60 -8.32 -7.79
C GLU A 459 29.89 -8.18 -6.45
N LYS A 460 29.66 -9.27 -5.74
CA LYS A 460 29.02 -9.27 -4.42
C LYS A 460 29.74 -8.40 -3.41
N LYS A 461 31.07 -8.47 -3.35
CA LYS A 461 31.86 -7.59 -2.46
C LYS A 461 31.66 -6.12 -2.81
N VAL A 462 31.60 -5.77 -4.11
CA VAL A 462 31.34 -4.42 -4.56
C VAL A 462 29.92 -3.97 -4.18
N GLN A 463 28.91 -4.81 -4.37
CA GLN A 463 27.53 -4.53 -3.98
C GLN A 463 27.44 -4.26 -2.45
N GLN A 464 28.07 -5.08 -1.62
CA GLN A 464 28.09 -4.89 -0.17
C GLN A 464 28.78 -3.59 0.25
N ALA A 465 29.90 -3.24 -0.40
CA ALA A 465 30.59 -1.97 -0.16
C ALA A 465 29.70 -0.78 -0.56
N MET A 466 29.02 -0.85 -1.72
CA MET A 466 28.08 0.18 -2.17
C MET A 466 26.90 0.32 -1.20
N LEU A 467 26.36 -0.79 -0.67
CA LEU A 467 25.28 -0.77 0.32
C LEU A 467 25.72 -0.08 1.61
N THR A 468 26.92 -0.40 2.09
CA THR A 468 27.50 0.22 3.30
C THR A 468 27.60 1.73 3.14
N ILE A 469 28.08 2.20 1.99
CA ILE A 469 28.20 3.63 1.71
C ILE A 469 26.81 4.27 1.59
N LYS A 470 25.87 3.66 0.87
CA LYS A 470 24.50 4.16 0.73
C LYS A 470 23.75 4.21 2.07
N LYS A 471 23.95 3.24 2.97
CA LYS A 471 23.38 3.26 4.31
C LYS A 471 23.96 4.39 5.18
N LYS A 472 25.25 4.66 5.06
CA LYS A 472 25.94 5.67 5.87
C LYS A 472 25.74 7.11 5.37
N PHE A 473 25.72 7.31 4.06
CA PHE A 473 25.75 8.64 3.43
C PHE A 473 24.54 8.96 2.58
N GLY A 474 23.53 8.06 2.54
CA GLY A 474 22.30 8.20 1.77
C GLY A 474 22.34 7.50 0.41
N LYS A 475 21.15 7.19 -0.11
CA LYS A 475 20.97 6.38 -1.33
C LYS A 475 21.64 6.97 -2.58
N ASN A 476 21.83 8.29 -2.64
CA ASN A 476 22.45 9.02 -3.75
C ASN A 476 23.96 9.24 -3.58
N ALA A 477 24.58 8.73 -2.50
CA ALA A 477 26.02 8.88 -2.26
C ALA A 477 26.90 8.21 -3.34
N ILE A 478 26.40 7.12 -3.94
CA ILE A 478 27.01 6.47 -5.09
C ILE A 478 25.95 6.27 -6.17
N LEU A 479 26.21 6.78 -7.36
CA LEU A 479 25.39 6.62 -8.55
C LEU A 479 26.22 5.95 -9.66
N LYS A 480 25.56 5.13 -10.50
CA LYS A 480 26.17 4.62 -11.72
C LYS A 480 26.04 5.66 -12.84
N GLY A 481 26.92 5.63 -13.85
CA GLY A 481 26.87 6.56 -14.97
C GLY A 481 25.49 6.62 -15.65
N MET A 482 24.79 5.49 -15.76
CA MET A 482 23.46 5.44 -16.35
C MET A 482 22.42 6.29 -15.56
N ASN A 483 22.61 6.52 -14.26
CA ASN A 483 21.71 7.33 -13.44
C ASN A 483 21.83 8.84 -13.71
N LEU A 484 22.81 9.25 -14.51
CA LEU A 484 23.05 10.62 -14.95
C LEU A 484 22.63 10.87 -16.40
N SER A 485 22.16 9.82 -17.10
CA SER A 485 21.69 9.91 -18.49
C SER A 485 20.34 10.62 -18.58
N GLU A 486 20.06 11.20 -19.74
CA GLU A 486 18.76 11.82 -20.02
C GLU A 486 17.61 10.79 -19.87
N GLY A 487 16.60 11.13 -19.11
CA GLY A 487 15.47 10.24 -18.81
C GLY A 487 15.67 9.31 -17.62
N ALA A 488 16.87 9.29 -17.00
CA ALA A 488 17.11 8.55 -15.77
C ALA A 488 16.23 9.06 -14.61
N THR A 489 15.77 8.17 -13.74
CA THR A 489 14.86 8.50 -12.63
C THR A 489 15.38 8.05 -11.27
N ALA A 490 16.47 7.30 -11.19
CA ALA A 490 16.95 6.70 -9.95
C ALA A 490 17.28 7.73 -8.87
N LYS A 491 17.86 8.87 -9.23
CA LYS A 491 18.20 9.94 -8.29
C LYS A 491 16.95 10.47 -7.56
N ASP A 492 15.90 10.73 -8.32
CA ASP A 492 14.61 11.22 -7.76
C ASP A 492 13.88 10.13 -6.98
N ARG A 493 13.94 8.88 -7.47
CA ARG A 493 13.35 7.73 -6.76
C ARG A 493 14.04 7.45 -5.42
N ASN A 494 15.35 7.62 -5.34
CA ASN A 494 16.11 7.46 -4.10
C ASN A 494 15.71 8.47 -3.03
N ALA A 495 15.17 9.63 -3.42
CA ALA A 495 14.62 10.66 -2.54
C ALA A 495 13.12 10.42 -2.21
N GLN A 496 12.59 9.21 -2.50
CA GLN A 496 11.20 8.85 -2.25
C GLN A 496 11.09 7.63 -1.34
N ILE A 497 9.98 7.58 -0.60
CA ILE A 497 9.52 6.41 0.16
C ILE A 497 8.10 6.10 -0.32
N GLY A 498 7.86 4.86 -0.79
CA GLY A 498 6.56 4.46 -1.32
C GLY A 498 6.09 5.29 -2.53
N GLY A 499 7.02 5.90 -3.29
CA GLY A 499 6.71 6.75 -4.46
C GLY A 499 6.34 8.20 -4.12
N HIS A 500 6.51 8.63 -2.87
CA HIS A 500 6.28 10.00 -2.38
C HIS A 500 7.56 10.59 -1.79
N LYS A 501 7.64 11.91 -1.65
CA LYS A 501 8.80 12.57 -1.04
C LYS A 501 9.10 11.99 0.34
N ALA A 502 10.39 11.72 0.59
CA ALA A 502 10.88 11.19 1.87
C ALA A 502 10.76 12.19 3.00
#